data_e1c62d446aacf64a3da648ce1e21dd80
#
_entry.id   e1c62d446aacf64a3da648ce1e21dd80
#
_cell.length_a   1.000
_cell.length_b   1.000
_cell.length_c   1.000
_cell.angle_alpha   90.00
_cell.angle_beta   90.00
_cell.angle_gamma   90.00
#
_symmetry.space_group_name_H-M   'P 1'
#
loop_
_entity.id
_entity.type
_entity.pdbx_description
1 polymer ?
#
loop_
_entity_poly.entity_id
_entity_poly.type
_entity_poly.pdbx_seq_one_letter_code
_entity_poly.pdbx_strand_id
1 'polypeptide(L)'
;MLLENKKILIMGIRNKWSIAYGIAKSAYENGAKLIFTYLDEESRPKLEALVEEFEGSKFYQLEDASEDEKVEESFKVIKENEGQIDGMVHAIAHAKTEDLANDFIYTSKDGYEHAMSVSAYSLILVSRVAKELDMLAPNASIVTLTYLGSEKVMQGYNVMGAAKAALEANVRYLANDLGKDGIRINAISAGPIKTLSARGIKNFSSILDIVEEKAPLKRNVTPYEIGQLTTTLLSDMTSAVTGQVIYSDCGYSIMG
;
A
#
# COMPACT_ATOMS: atom_id res chain seq x y z
N MET A 1 -14.91 17.86 -4.98
CA MET A 1 -14.40 16.51 -4.64
C MET A 1 -12.95 16.63 -4.18
N LEU A 2 -12.49 15.79 -3.25
CA LEU A 2 -11.15 15.93 -2.65
C LEU A 2 -10.00 15.70 -3.64
N LEU A 3 -10.20 14.85 -4.65
CA LEU A 3 -9.20 14.46 -5.65
C LEU A 3 -9.63 14.82 -7.07
N GLU A 4 -10.44 15.85 -7.22
CA GLU A 4 -10.96 16.23 -8.53
C GLU A 4 -9.83 16.48 -9.54
N ASN A 5 -9.85 15.74 -10.64
CA ASN A 5 -8.83 15.73 -11.70
C ASN A 5 -7.42 15.28 -11.30
N LYS A 6 -7.18 14.88 -10.04
CA LYS A 6 -5.88 14.34 -9.62
C LYS A 6 -5.65 12.95 -10.21
N LYS A 7 -4.46 12.70 -10.72
CA LYS A 7 -4.01 11.40 -11.24
C LYS A 7 -3.39 10.59 -10.11
N ILE A 8 -3.96 9.44 -9.82
CA ILE A 8 -3.51 8.57 -8.72
C ILE A 8 -3.06 7.21 -9.27
N LEU A 9 -1.77 6.91 -9.10
CA LEU A 9 -1.21 5.59 -9.40
C LEU A 9 -1.45 4.63 -8.23
N ILE A 10 -2.12 3.51 -8.47
CA ILE A 10 -2.42 2.49 -7.46
C ILE A 10 -1.75 1.18 -7.85
N MET A 11 -0.82 0.72 -7.02
CA MET A 11 -0.10 -0.53 -7.18
C MET A 11 -0.61 -1.58 -6.18
N GLY A 12 -0.74 -2.84 -6.62
CA GLY A 12 -1.07 -3.98 -5.73
C GLY A 12 -2.55 -4.33 -5.61
N ILE A 13 -3.41 -3.87 -6.53
CA ILE A 13 -4.80 -4.31 -6.58
C ILE A 13 -4.90 -5.75 -7.13
N ARG A 14 -5.65 -6.63 -6.45
CA ARG A 14 -5.78 -8.05 -6.83
C ARG A 14 -7.24 -8.54 -6.94
N ASN A 15 -8.14 -8.01 -6.15
CA ASN A 15 -9.56 -8.38 -6.14
C ASN A 15 -10.40 -7.36 -5.37
N LYS A 16 -11.74 -7.53 -5.37
CA LYS A 16 -12.70 -6.62 -4.70
C LYS A 16 -12.57 -6.53 -3.17
N TRP A 17 -11.88 -7.49 -2.55
CA TRP A 17 -11.64 -7.49 -1.09
C TRP A 17 -10.27 -6.91 -0.71
N SER A 18 -9.43 -6.56 -1.70
CA SER A 18 -8.13 -5.93 -1.42
C SER A 18 -8.33 -4.51 -0.89
N ILE A 19 -7.42 -4.10 -0.01
CA ILE A 19 -7.40 -2.71 0.49
C ILE A 19 -7.25 -1.74 -0.68
N ALA A 20 -6.38 -2.07 -1.65
CA ALA A 20 -6.17 -1.26 -2.85
C ALA A 20 -7.46 -1.03 -3.67
N TYR A 21 -8.40 -2.00 -3.69
CA TYR A 21 -9.70 -1.80 -4.32
C TYR A 21 -10.57 -0.79 -3.55
N GLY A 22 -10.61 -0.89 -2.23
CA GLY A 22 -11.31 0.09 -1.38
C GLY A 22 -10.74 1.50 -1.54
N ILE A 23 -9.41 1.61 -1.68
CA ILE A 23 -8.71 2.87 -1.98
C ILE A 23 -9.11 3.40 -3.36
N ALA A 24 -9.08 2.55 -4.40
CA ALA A 24 -9.47 2.92 -5.75
C ALA A 24 -10.91 3.46 -5.79
N LYS A 25 -11.84 2.75 -5.13
CA LYS A 25 -13.24 3.15 -5.05
C LYS A 25 -13.40 4.51 -4.40
N SER A 26 -12.82 4.72 -3.23
CA SER A 26 -12.91 6.00 -2.52
C SER A 26 -12.26 7.15 -3.32
N ALA A 27 -11.10 6.92 -3.93
CA ALA A 27 -10.43 7.92 -4.75
C ALA A 27 -11.25 8.29 -5.99
N TYR A 28 -11.81 7.30 -6.69
CA TYR A 28 -12.67 7.50 -7.86
C TYR A 28 -13.93 8.32 -7.51
N GLU A 29 -14.64 7.95 -6.44
CA GLU A 29 -15.82 8.68 -5.95
C GLU A 29 -15.49 10.12 -5.54
N ASN A 30 -14.22 10.42 -5.27
CA ASN A 30 -13.72 11.77 -5.00
C ASN A 30 -13.10 12.48 -6.20
N GLY A 31 -13.29 11.96 -7.42
CA GLY A 31 -12.95 12.62 -8.68
C GLY A 31 -11.53 12.33 -9.19
N ALA A 32 -10.84 11.34 -8.63
CA ALA A 32 -9.52 10.94 -9.10
C ALA A 32 -9.59 10.24 -10.47
N LYS A 33 -8.57 10.47 -11.30
CA LYS A 33 -8.24 9.68 -12.47
C LYS A 33 -7.30 8.57 -12.06
N LEU A 34 -7.71 7.31 -12.24
CA LEU A 34 -6.98 6.17 -11.73
C LEU A 34 -6.04 5.55 -12.75
N ILE A 35 -4.84 5.24 -12.30
CA ILE A 35 -3.82 4.51 -13.04
C ILE A 35 -3.50 3.27 -12.21
N PHE A 36 -3.55 2.09 -12.83
CA PHE A 36 -3.29 0.83 -12.16
C PHE A 36 -2.06 0.13 -12.72
N THR A 37 -1.35 -0.59 -11.86
CA THR A 37 -0.35 -1.54 -12.32
C THR A 37 -0.86 -2.98 -12.23
N TYR A 38 -0.45 -3.80 -13.19
CA TYR A 38 -0.65 -5.24 -13.21
C TYR A 38 0.70 -5.97 -13.32
N LEU A 39 0.75 -7.20 -12.82
CA LEU A 39 1.98 -7.97 -12.71
C LEU A 39 2.45 -8.53 -14.08
N ASP A 40 1.51 -9.17 -14.79
CA ASP A 40 1.74 -9.86 -16.06
C ASP A 40 0.52 -9.76 -16.97
N GLU A 41 0.70 -10.05 -18.25
CA GLU A 41 -0.37 -9.97 -19.26
C GLU A 41 -1.51 -10.96 -18.99
N GLU A 42 -1.31 -12.02 -18.23
CA GLU A 42 -2.38 -12.95 -17.83
C GLU A 42 -3.30 -12.31 -16.77
N SER A 43 -2.74 -11.50 -15.87
CA SER A 43 -3.47 -10.81 -14.81
C SER A 43 -4.22 -9.57 -15.30
N ARG A 44 -3.80 -8.96 -16.41
CA ARG A 44 -4.38 -7.74 -16.97
C ARG A 44 -5.88 -7.82 -17.25
N PRO A 45 -6.42 -8.81 -17.99
CA PRO A 45 -7.87 -8.87 -18.25
C PRO A 45 -8.70 -9.02 -16.96
N LYS A 46 -8.15 -9.72 -15.96
CA LYS A 46 -8.79 -9.89 -14.65
C LYS A 46 -8.86 -8.56 -13.90
N LEU A 47 -7.80 -7.75 -13.99
CA LEU A 47 -7.76 -6.43 -13.39
C LEU A 47 -8.71 -5.47 -14.11
N GLU A 48 -8.70 -5.41 -15.44
CA GLU A 48 -9.59 -4.56 -16.23
C GLU A 48 -11.07 -4.83 -15.88
N ALA A 49 -11.47 -6.11 -15.86
CA ALA A 49 -12.83 -6.51 -15.45
C ALA A 49 -13.15 -6.18 -13.98
N LEU A 50 -12.14 -6.25 -13.10
CA LEU A 50 -12.30 -5.93 -11.68
C LEU A 50 -12.64 -4.46 -11.46
N VAL A 51 -12.03 -3.56 -12.24
CA VAL A 51 -12.12 -2.11 -12.09
C VAL A 51 -12.94 -1.43 -13.20
N GLU A 52 -13.72 -2.22 -13.95
CA GLU A 52 -14.58 -1.74 -15.04
C GLU A 52 -15.51 -0.58 -14.61
N GLU A 53 -15.92 -0.57 -13.34
CA GLU A 53 -16.75 0.49 -12.77
C GLU A 53 -16.01 1.85 -12.63
N PHE A 54 -14.68 1.87 -12.73
CA PHE A 54 -13.87 3.10 -12.66
C PHE A 54 -13.54 3.58 -14.08
N GLU A 55 -14.49 4.24 -14.71
CA GLU A 55 -14.36 4.71 -16.08
C GLU A 55 -13.12 5.59 -16.31
N GLY A 56 -12.45 5.39 -17.44
CA GLY A 56 -11.26 6.16 -17.83
C GLY A 56 -9.96 5.68 -17.18
N SER A 57 -9.98 4.60 -16.40
CA SER A 57 -8.78 4.00 -15.80
C SER A 57 -7.73 3.60 -16.83
N LYS A 58 -6.46 3.71 -16.46
CA LYS A 58 -5.29 3.31 -17.26
C LYS A 58 -4.55 2.15 -16.62
N PHE A 59 -3.89 1.34 -17.44
CA PHE A 59 -3.26 0.09 -17.02
C PHE A 59 -1.86 -0.05 -17.59
N TYR A 60 -0.88 -0.30 -16.70
CA TYR A 60 0.52 -0.45 -17.08
C TYR A 60 1.12 -1.67 -16.38
N GLN A 61 2.02 -2.35 -17.05
CA GLN A 61 2.71 -3.49 -16.46
C GLN A 61 3.77 -3.01 -15.47
N LEU A 62 3.81 -3.63 -14.30
CA LEU A 62 4.89 -3.57 -13.32
C LEU A 62 5.16 -5.01 -12.86
N GLU A 63 6.10 -5.66 -13.53
CA GLU A 63 6.40 -7.07 -13.35
C GLU A 63 6.96 -7.38 -11.95
N ASP A 64 7.88 -6.54 -11.48
CA ASP A 64 8.42 -6.62 -10.12
C ASP A 64 8.75 -5.23 -9.59
N ALA A 65 8.10 -4.85 -8.49
CA ALA A 65 8.31 -3.56 -7.83
C ALA A 65 9.61 -3.52 -6.98
N SER A 66 10.33 -4.62 -6.86
CA SER A 66 11.61 -4.71 -6.14
C SER A 66 12.85 -4.80 -7.05
N GLU A 67 12.63 -4.81 -8.37
CA GLU A 67 13.66 -4.88 -9.41
C GLU A 67 13.83 -3.51 -10.09
N ASP A 68 15.03 -2.92 -10.01
CA ASP A 68 15.33 -1.57 -10.53
C ASP A 68 14.91 -1.41 -12.00
N GLU A 69 15.34 -2.32 -12.88
CA GLU A 69 15.05 -2.27 -14.31
C GLU A 69 13.55 -2.34 -14.60
N LYS A 70 12.80 -3.18 -13.87
CA LYS A 70 11.35 -3.37 -14.06
C LYS A 70 10.56 -2.14 -13.65
N VAL A 71 10.96 -1.49 -12.56
CA VAL A 71 10.34 -0.24 -12.11
C VAL A 71 10.65 0.90 -13.09
N GLU A 72 11.91 1.03 -13.52
CA GLU A 72 12.29 2.05 -14.50
C GLU A 72 11.55 1.91 -15.82
N GLU A 73 11.49 0.72 -16.40
CA GLU A 73 10.77 0.42 -17.65
C GLU A 73 9.29 0.82 -17.53
N SER A 74 8.62 0.32 -16.48
CA SER A 74 7.21 0.61 -16.23
C SER A 74 6.94 2.10 -16.05
N PHE A 75 7.74 2.77 -15.21
CA PHE A 75 7.51 4.18 -14.86
C PHE A 75 7.85 5.13 -16.01
N LYS A 76 8.82 4.80 -16.88
CA LYS A 76 9.08 5.52 -18.13
C LYS A 76 7.83 5.52 -19.02
N VAL A 77 7.22 4.34 -19.21
CA VAL A 77 6.00 4.20 -20.04
C VAL A 77 4.83 4.96 -19.39
N ILE A 78 4.64 4.90 -18.07
CA ILE A 78 3.61 5.67 -17.38
C ILE A 78 3.86 7.17 -17.55
N LYS A 79 5.09 7.65 -17.35
CA LYS A 79 5.44 9.06 -17.49
C LYS A 79 5.20 9.57 -18.91
N GLU A 80 5.56 8.80 -19.93
CA GLU A 80 5.36 9.18 -21.34
C GLU A 80 3.88 9.32 -21.71
N ASN A 81 3.02 8.45 -21.18
CA ASN A 81 1.59 8.44 -21.50
C ASN A 81 0.75 9.34 -20.60
N GLU A 82 1.09 9.45 -19.33
CA GLU A 82 0.26 10.14 -18.33
C GLU A 82 0.88 11.45 -17.84
N GLY A 83 2.18 11.68 -18.08
CA GLY A 83 2.87 12.85 -17.57
C GLY A 83 3.11 12.75 -16.06
N GLN A 84 2.87 13.86 -15.34
CA GLN A 84 2.97 13.86 -13.87
C GLN A 84 1.71 13.29 -13.22
N ILE A 85 1.90 12.65 -12.05
CA ILE A 85 0.85 12.12 -11.19
C ILE A 85 0.81 12.90 -9.86
N ASP A 86 -0.37 13.05 -9.30
CA ASP A 86 -0.61 13.79 -8.05
C ASP A 86 -0.51 12.92 -6.81
N GLY A 87 -0.58 11.61 -7.00
CA GLY A 87 -0.47 10.68 -5.87
C GLY A 87 -0.10 9.26 -6.28
N MET A 88 0.51 8.55 -5.33
CA MET A 88 0.93 7.16 -5.50
C MET A 88 0.53 6.34 -4.29
N VAL A 89 -0.11 5.19 -4.53
CA VAL A 89 -0.48 4.22 -3.50
C VAL A 89 0.37 2.96 -3.66
N HIS A 90 1.22 2.71 -2.69
CA HIS A 90 2.04 1.51 -2.60
C HIS A 90 1.34 0.48 -1.71
N ALA A 91 0.55 -0.43 -2.33
CA ALA A 91 -0.15 -1.51 -1.63
C ALA A 91 0.46 -2.88 -1.96
N ILE A 92 1.79 -2.94 -2.02
CA ILE A 92 2.58 -4.13 -2.36
C ILE A 92 3.18 -4.71 -1.10
N ALA A 93 3.04 -6.02 -0.92
CA ALA A 93 3.71 -6.79 0.10
C ALA A 93 3.64 -8.28 -0.24
N HIS A 94 4.73 -8.99 0.02
CA HIS A 94 4.76 -10.44 -0.12
C HIS A 94 5.80 -11.07 0.83
N ALA A 95 5.48 -12.24 1.35
CA ALA A 95 6.40 -13.12 2.05
C ALA A 95 6.10 -14.56 1.65
N LYS A 96 7.09 -15.45 1.74
CA LYS A 96 6.91 -16.88 1.48
C LYS A 96 6.04 -17.49 2.55
N THR A 97 5.13 -18.38 2.15
CA THR A 97 4.15 -19.00 3.07
C THR A 97 4.83 -19.77 4.22
N GLU A 98 5.94 -20.44 3.94
CA GLU A 98 6.73 -21.18 4.94
C GLU A 98 7.29 -20.27 6.04
N ASP A 99 7.73 -19.05 5.71
CA ASP A 99 8.26 -18.09 6.67
C ASP A 99 7.16 -17.38 7.49
N LEU A 100 5.89 -17.52 7.08
CA LEU A 100 4.74 -17.11 7.88
C LEU A 100 4.20 -18.24 8.75
N ALA A 101 4.29 -19.49 8.29
CA ALA A 101 3.69 -20.65 8.95
C ALA A 101 4.53 -21.19 10.14
N ASN A 102 5.86 -21.09 10.03
CA ASN A 102 6.80 -21.57 11.06
C ASN A 102 7.05 -20.51 12.14
N ASP A 103 7.65 -20.90 13.27
CA ASP A 103 8.10 -19.94 14.27
C ASP A 103 9.16 -18.99 13.66
N PHE A 104 9.12 -17.72 14.05
CA PHE A 104 9.99 -16.67 13.49
C PHE A 104 11.49 -17.01 13.55
N ILE A 105 11.94 -17.73 14.58
CA ILE A 105 13.35 -18.14 14.73
C ILE A 105 13.84 -19.03 13.58
N TYR A 106 12.94 -19.68 12.85
CA TYR A 106 13.26 -20.52 11.69
C TYR A 106 13.09 -19.81 10.34
N THR A 107 12.92 -18.49 10.34
CA THR A 107 12.86 -17.70 9.10
C THR A 107 14.11 -17.93 8.28
N SER A 108 13.94 -18.33 7.01
CA SER A 108 15.04 -18.54 6.12
C SER A 108 15.70 -17.21 5.71
N LYS A 109 17.02 -17.22 5.42
CA LYS A 109 17.71 -16.03 4.91
C LYS A 109 17.06 -15.54 3.61
N ASP A 110 16.81 -16.43 2.69
CA ASP A 110 16.21 -16.12 1.40
C ASP A 110 14.76 -15.57 1.56
N GLY A 111 13.94 -16.14 2.45
CA GLY A 111 12.62 -15.62 2.75
C GLY A 111 12.65 -14.27 3.44
N TYR A 112 13.62 -14.04 4.32
CA TYR A 112 13.82 -12.74 4.95
C TYR A 112 14.20 -11.66 3.93
N GLU A 113 15.19 -11.95 3.07
CA GLU A 113 15.65 -11.04 2.01
C GLU A 113 14.51 -10.74 1.02
N HIS A 114 13.74 -11.76 0.61
CA HIS A 114 12.57 -11.58 -0.24
C HIS A 114 11.49 -10.69 0.41
N ALA A 115 11.11 -10.96 1.65
CA ALA A 115 10.10 -10.16 2.35
C ALA A 115 10.54 -8.71 2.50
N MET A 116 11.81 -8.47 2.82
CA MET A 116 12.37 -7.12 2.95
C MET A 116 12.42 -6.39 1.59
N SER A 117 12.83 -7.08 0.53
CA SER A 117 12.89 -6.51 -0.82
C SER A 117 11.52 -6.08 -1.31
N VAL A 118 10.55 -7.02 -1.32
CA VAL A 118 9.22 -6.78 -1.90
C VAL A 118 8.36 -5.89 -1.00
N SER A 119 8.48 -5.99 0.34
CA SER A 119 7.52 -5.34 1.25
C SER A 119 8.06 -4.07 1.93
N ALA A 120 9.35 -3.78 1.79
CA ALA A 120 9.95 -2.58 2.37
C ALA A 120 10.80 -1.79 1.37
N TYR A 121 11.77 -2.43 0.69
CA TYR A 121 12.65 -1.76 -0.27
C TYR A 121 11.89 -1.24 -1.50
N SER A 122 10.91 -1.97 -1.98
CA SER A 122 10.10 -1.55 -3.12
C SER A 122 9.51 -0.14 -2.98
N LEU A 123 9.15 0.30 -1.76
CA LEU A 123 8.70 1.67 -1.52
C LEU A 123 9.80 2.70 -1.82
N ILE A 124 11.04 2.41 -1.41
CA ILE A 124 12.20 3.27 -1.71
C ILE A 124 12.39 3.34 -3.22
N LEU A 125 12.40 2.19 -3.87
CA LEU A 125 12.65 2.07 -5.30
C LEU A 125 11.62 2.82 -6.14
N VAL A 126 10.32 2.57 -5.94
CA VAL A 126 9.27 3.26 -6.71
C VAL A 126 9.26 4.78 -6.43
N SER A 127 9.58 5.21 -5.21
CA SER A 127 9.67 6.64 -4.86
C SER A 127 10.86 7.30 -5.52
N ARG A 128 12.03 6.63 -5.55
CA ARG A 128 13.25 7.10 -6.23
C ARG A 128 13.01 7.26 -7.71
N VAL A 129 12.56 6.20 -8.38
CA VAL A 129 12.34 6.23 -9.85
C VAL A 129 11.30 7.26 -10.24
N ALA A 130 10.19 7.37 -9.49
CA ALA A 130 9.17 8.39 -9.75
C ALA A 130 9.74 9.81 -9.63
N LYS A 131 10.65 10.05 -8.68
CA LYS A 131 11.34 11.34 -8.52
C LYS A 131 12.33 11.59 -9.66
N GLU A 132 13.19 10.64 -9.99
CA GLU A 132 14.22 10.75 -11.04
C GLU A 132 13.62 11.03 -12.41
N LEU A 133 12.45 10.46 -12.71
CA LEU A 133 11.70 10.68 -13.94
C LEU A 133 10.83 11.96 -13.92
N ASP A 134 10.90 12.79 -12.87
CA ASP A 134 10.00 13.95 -12.70
C ASP A 134 8.52 13.55 -12.86
N MET A 135 8.16 12.38 -12.34
CA MET A 135 6.81 11.82 -12.47
C MET A 135 5.85 12.36 -11.40
N LEU A 136 6.38 12.81 -10.26
CA LEU A 136 5.58 13.35 -9.17
C LEU A 136 5.28 14.84 -9.40
N ALA A 137 4.02 15.20 -9.43
CA ALA A 137 3.60 16.60 -9.50
C ALA A 137 4.01 17.38 -8.23
N PRO A 138 4.13 18.72 -8.28
CA PRO A 138 4.31 19.52 -7.08
C PRO A 138 3.22 19.23 -6.04
N ASN A 139 3.62 19.03 -4.77
CA ASN A 139 2.74 18.65 -3.66
C ASN A 139 2.10 17.25 -3.78
N ALA A 140 2.64 16.37 -4.62
CA ALA A 140 2.19 14.99 -4.70
C ALA A 140 2.24 14.29 -3.34
N SER A 141 1.40 13.26 -3.16
CA SER A 141 1.32 12.49 -1.92
C SER A 141 1.46 11.00 -2.18
N ILE A 142 2.34 10.35 -1.41
CA ILE A 142 2.56 8.91 -1.45
C ILE A 142 1.95 8.29 -0.20
N VAL A 143 1.19 7.21 -0.35
CA VAL A 143 0.62 6.45 0.76
C VAL A 143 1.00 4.99 0.64
N THR A 144 1.51 4.41 1.74
CA THR A 144 1.76 2.97 1.83
C THR A 144 0.94 2.34 2.95
N LEU A 145 0.88 1.01 2.97
CA LEU A 145 0.11 0.23 3.94
C LEU A 145 1.03 -0.54 4.87
N THR A 146 0.82 -0.38 6.17
CA THR A 146 1.49 -1.13 7.22
C THR A 146 0.49 -1.84 8.12
N TYR A 147 0.95 -2.47 9.18
CA TYR A 147 0.13 -3.22 10.13
C TYR A 147 0.76 -3.20 11.52
N LEU A 148 -0.07 -3.27 12.55
CA LEU A 148 0.33 -3.29 13.96
C LEU A 148 1.44 -4.32 14.28
N GLY A 149 1.59 -5.35 13.45
CA GLY A 149 2.66 -6.34 13.54
C GLY A 149 4.08 -5.77 13.36
N SER A 150 4.24 -4.51 12.96
CA SER A 150 5.52 -3.77 12.97
C SER A 150 6.00 -3.42 14.38
N GLU A 151 5.08 -3.25 15.33
CA GLU A 151 5.36 -2.84 16.71
C GLU A 151 5.06 -3.93 17.73
N LYS A 152 4.04 -4.74 17.51
CA LYS A 152 3.60 -5.81 18.40
C LYS A 152 3.72 -7.17 17.72
N VAL A 153 4.05 -8.19 18.50
CA VAL A 153 4.07 -9.58 18.00
C VAL A 153 2.65 -10.01 17.67
N MET A 154 2.39 -10.22 16.38
CA MET A 154 1.15 -10.79 15.87
C MET A 154 1.42 -12.21 15.40
N GLN A 155 0.73 -13.18 15.97
CA GLN A 155 0.93 -14.60 15.64
C GLN A 155 0.71 -14.86 14.14
N GLY A 156 1.66 -15.57 13.52
CA GLY A 156 1.60 -15.90 12.09
C GLY A 156 1.92 -14.74 11.15
N TYR A 157 2.30 -13.57 11.67
CA TYR A 157 2.75 -12.45 10.85
C TYR A 157 4.27 -12.45 10.64
N ASN A 158 5.03 -12.92 11.61
CA ASN A 158 6.45 -13.29 11.59
C ASN A 158 7.34 -12.31 10.78
N VAL A 159 7.97 -12.80 9.70
CA VAL A 159 8.89 -12.00 8.85
C VAL A 159 8.24 -10.73 8.30
N MET A 160 6.93 -10.73 8.07
CA MET A 160 6.21 -9.54 7.65
C MET A 160 6.20 -8.45 8.71
N GLY A 161 6.24 -8.79 10.00
CA GLY A 161 6.38 -7.82 11.09
C GLY A 161 7.69 -7.04 10.97
N ALA A 162 8.81 -7.74 10.75
CA ALA A 162 10.11 -7.13 10.51
C ALA A 162 10.10 -6.25 9.24
N ALA A 163 9.51 -6.74 8.15
CA ALA A 163 9.41 -5.99 6.90
C ALA A 163 8.55 -4.72 7.06
N LYS A 164 7.45 -4.77 7.82
CA LYS A 164 6.62 -3.58 8.08
C LYS A 164 7.31 -2.58 9.01
N ALA A 165 8.09 -3.01 9.98
CA ALA A 165 8.91 -2.12 10.80
C ALA A 165 9.95 -1.36 9.94
N ALA A 166 10.60 -2.07 9.01
CA ALA A 166 11.50 -1.46 8.05
C ALA A 166 10.76 -0.48 7.10
N LEU A 167 9.58 -0.86 6.59
CA LEU A 167 8.75 0.00 5.76
C LEU A 167 8.40 1.32 6.46
N GLU A 168 8.04 1.28 7.74
CA GLU A 168 7.72 2.48 8.53
C GLU A 168 8.96 3.36 8.78
N ALA A 169 10.13 2.75 8.95
CA ALA A 169 11.38 3.50 8.97
C ALA A 169 11.63 4.19 7.63
N ASN A 170 11.45 3.47 6.51
CA ASN A 170 11.61 4.02 5.16
C ASN A 170 10.67 5.22 4.91
N VAL A 171 9.42 5.17 5.38
CA VAL A 171 8.48 6.30 5.29
C VAL A 171 9.06 7.57 5.93
N ARG A 172 9.70 7.47 7.10
CA ARG A 172 10.29 8.63 7.78
C ARG A 172 11.49 9.21 7.02
N TYR A 173 12.39 8.37 6.52
CA TYR A 173 13.54 8.82 5.74
C TYR A 173 13.11 9.39 4.38
N LEU A 174 12.19 8.74 3.68
CA LEU A 174 11.66 9.26 2.43
C LEU A 174 10.89 10.58 2.61
N ALA A 175 10.17 10.77 3.72
CA ALA A 175 9.53 12.04 4.04
C ALA A 175 10.53 13.18 4.18
N ASN A 176 11.69 12.92 4.80
CA ASN A 176 12.77 13.90 4.90
C ASN A 176 13.36 14.25 3.53
N ASP A 177 13.60 13.25 2.69
CA ASP A 177 14.27 13.42 1.40
C ASP A 177 13.36 14.05 0.33
N LEU A 178 12.08 13.72 0.35
CA LEU A 178 11.06 14.18 -0.61
C LEU A 178 10.41 15.51 -0.18
N GLY A 179 10.42 15.81 1.12
CA GLY A 179 9.75 16.97 1.68
C GLY A 179 10.28 18.31 1.16
N LYS A 180 11.58 18.39 0.82
CA LYS A 180 12.19 19.58 0.18
C LYS A 180 11.59 19.91 -1.20
N ASP A 181 11.00 18.92 -1.86
CA ASP A 181 10.32 19.06 -3.15
C ASP A 181 8.79 19.20 -2.97
N GLY A 182 8.32 19.36 -1.73
CA GLY A 182 6.90 19.48 -1.38
C GLY A 182 6.13 18.15 -1.42
N ILE A 183 6.81 17.03 -1.65
CA ILE A 183 6.17 15.70 -1.75
C ILE A 183 6.03 15.10 -0.35
N ARG A 184 4.83 14.62 -0.04
CA ARG A 184 4.49 13.99 1.24
C ARG A 184 4.46 12.47 1.11
N ILE A 185 4.82 11.75 2.17
CA ILE A 185 4.69 10.31 2.24
C ILE A 185 4.24 9.87 3.63
N ASN A 186 3.22 9.01 3.70
CA ASN A 186 2.68 8.51 4.96
C ASN A 186 2.33 7.02 4.84
N ALA A 187 2.25 6.34 5.98
CA ALA A 187 1.78 4.97 6.08
C ALA A 187 0.42 4.93 6.80
N ILE A 188 -0.46 4.02 6.38
CA ILE A 188 -1.67 3.67 7.11
C ILE A 188 -1.46 2.30 7.74
N SER A 189 -1.49 2.23 9.08
CA SER A 189 -1.56 0.99 9.82
C SER A 189 -3.02 0.54 9.86
N ALA A 190 -3.37 -0.32 8.91
CA ALA A 190 -4.73 -0.83 8.77
C ALA A 190 -4.99 -1.94 9.79
N GLY A 191 -6.19 -1.99 10.36
CA GLY A 191 -6.66 -3.16 11.11
C GLY A 191 -6.74 -4.40 10.21
N PRO A 192 -6.91 -5.60 10.79
CA PRO A 192 -6.97 -6.82 10.00
C PRO A 192 -8.17 -6.83 9.06
N ILE A 193 -7.91 -7.12 7.79
CA ILE A 193 -8.91 -7.20 6.71
C ILE A 193 -8.73 -8.54 6.00
N LYS A 194 -9.84 -9.23 5.73
CA LYS A 194 -9.85 -10.53 5.04
C LYS A 194 -9.49 -10.36 3.55
N THR A 195 -8.20 -10.27 3.27
CA THR A 195 -7.65 -10.17 1.90
C THR A 195 -7.07 -11.51 1.43
N LEU A 196 -6.68 -11.60 0.15
CA LEU A 196 -5.92 -12.77 -0.34
C LEU A 196 -4.57 -12.91 0.38
N SER A 197 -3.87 -11.83 0.62
CA SER A 197 -2.59 -11.82 1.35
C SER A 197 -2.75 -12.31 2.79
N ALA A 198 -3.87 -12.02 3.43
CA ALA A 198 -4.17 -12.47 4.79
C ALA A 198 -4.45 -13.99 4.90
N ARG A 199 -4.73 -14.68 3.76
CA ARG A 199 -4.96 -16.15 3.76
C ARG A 199 -3.70 -16.94 4.14
N GLY A 200 -2.52 -16.39 3.96
CA GLY A 200 -1.26 -17.00 4.40
C GLY A 200 -1.03 -16.97 5.92
N ILE A 201 -1.81 -16.15 6.64
CA ILE A 201 -1.69 -16.00 8.09
C ILE A 201 -2.50 -17.10 8.79
N LYS A 202 -1.83 -17.90 9.63
CA LYS A 202 -2.48 -18.96 10.38
C LYS A 202 -3.53 -18.37 11.35
N ASN A 203 -4.71 -19.00 11.41
CA ASN A 203 -5.81 -18.59 12.29
C ASN A 203 -6.30 -17.14 12.08
N PHE A 204 -6.23 -16.59 10.87
CA PHE A 204 -6.61 -15.21 10.59
C PHE A 204 -8.07 -14.88 11.01
N SER A 205 -8.99 -15.82 10.90
CA SER A 205 -10.39 -15.61 11.35
C SER A 205 -10.47 -15.29 12.83
N SER A 206 -9.67 -15.99 13.67
CA SER A 206 -9.62 -15.71 15.12
C SER A 206 -9.07 -14.31 15.43
N ILE A 207 -8.18 -13.78 14.58
CA ILE A 207 -7.70 -12.40 14.72
C ILE A 207 -8.83 -11.41 14.51
N LEU A 208 -9.69 -11.65 13.52
CA LEU A 208 -10.87 -10.79 13.27
C LEU A 208 -11.84 -10.79 14.45
N ASP A 209 -12.11 -11.97 15.02
CA ASP A 209 -13.01 -12.13 16.18
C ASP A 209 -12.44 -11.40 17.41
N ILE A 210 -11.13 -11.52 17.68
CA ILE A 210 -10.44 -10.84 18.78
C ILE A 210 -10.51 -9.30 18.59
N VAL A 211 -10.32 -8.81 17.37
CA VAL A 211 -10.39 -7.38 17.10
C VAL A 211 -11.81 -6.87 17.28
N GLU A 212 -12.82 -7.59 16.82
CA GLU A 212 -14.22 -7.23 17.00
C GLU A 212 -14.61 -7.19 18.50
N GLU A 213 -14.09 -8.14 19.29
CA GLU A 213 -14.31 -8.16 20.73
C GLU A 213 -13.60 -7.03 21.49
N LYS A 214 -12.32 -6.76 21.14
CA LYS A 214 -11.44 -5.87 21.92
C LYS A 214 -11.43 -4.42 21.43
N ALA A 215 -11.57 -4.18 20.13
CA ALA A 215 -11.51 -2.82 19.59
C ALA A 215 -12.58 -1.92 20.22
N PRO A 216 -12.29 -0.66 20.53
CA PRO A 216 -13.26 0.31 21.03
C PRO A 216 -14.54 0.42 20.20
N LEU A 217 -14.43 0.40 18.86
CA LEU A 217 -15.59 0.47 17.97
C LEU A 217 -16.32 -0.87 17.78
N LYS A 218 -15.86 -1.96 18.43
CA LYS A 218 -16.51 -3.29 18.44
C LYS A 218 -16.78 -3.84 17.03
N ARG A 219 -15.89 -3.59 16.10
CA ARG A 219 -15.93 -4.10 14.73
C ARG A 219 -14.57 -4.08 14.06
N ASN A 220 -14.44 -4.78 12.97
CA ASN A 220 -13.29 -4.66 12.08
C ASN A 220 -13.44 -3.46 11.14
N VAL A 221 -12.30 -2.93 10.68
CA VAL A 221 -12.24 -1.90 9.64
C VAL A 221 -12.51 -2.52 8.27
N THR A 222 -13.07 -1.74 7.36
CA THR A 222 -13.33 -2.15 5.97
C THR A 222 -12.29 -1.59 4.99
N PRO A 223 -12.08 -2.24 3.82
CA PRO A 223 -11.22 -1.70 2.77
C PRO A 223 -11.61 -0.29 2.33
N TYR A 224 -12.90 0.02 2.31
CA TYR A 224 -13.41 1.33 1.92
C TYR A 224 -13.05 2.42 2.94
N GLU A 225 -13.11 2.15 4.24
CA GLU A 225 -12.70 3.09 5.29
C GLU A 225 -11.20 3.40 5.22
N ILE A 226 -10.36 2.40 4.91
CA ILE A 226 -8.95 2.65 4.59
C ILE A 226 -8.83 3.54 3.34
N GLY A 227 -9.69 3.31 2.35
CA GLY A 227 -9.78 4.14 1.14
C GLY A 227 -10.10 5.60 1.46
N GLN A 228 -11.05 5.86 2.34
CA GLN A 228 -11.43 7.22 2.75
C GLN A 228 -10.28 7.95 3.45
N LEU A 229 -9.55 7.28 4.34
CA LEU A 229 -8.35 7.85 4.97
C LEU A 229 -7.26 8.09 3.93
N THR A 230 -7.02 7.13 3.01
CA THR A 230 -6.06 7.28 1.92
C THR A 230 -6.41 8.49 1.04
N THR A 231 -7.67 8.63 0.65
CA THR A 231 -8.17 9.77 -0.14
C THR A 231 -7.89 11.10 0.57
N THR A 232 -8.09 11.15 1.89
CA THR A 232 -7.78 12.34 2.70
C THR A 232 -6.29 12.65 2.70
N LEU A 233 -5.42 11.62 2.85
CA LEU A 233 -3.97 11.78 2.82
C LEU A 233 -3.43 12.17 1.44
N LEU A 234 -4.07 11.74 0.37
CA LEU A 234 -3.73 12.13 -1.01
C LEU A 234 -4.20 13.56 -1.34
N SER A 235 -5.15 14.09 -0.60
CA SER A 235 -5.70 15.44 -0.82
C SER A 235 -4.86 16.54 -0.15
N ASP A 236 -5.17 17.78 -0.50
CA ASP A 236 -4.51 18.96 0.09
C ASP A 236 -4.96 19.24 1.54
N MET A 237 -5.98 18.54 2.05
CA MET A 237 -6.47 18.67 3.43
C MET A 237 -5.44 18.26 4.48
N THR A 238 -4.45 17.47 4.09
CA THR A 238 -3.37 16.99 4.97
C THR A 238 -2.00 17.51 4.54
N SER A 239 -1.95 18.73 4.00
CA SER A 239 -0.72 19.35 3.45
C SER A 239 0.45 19.45 4.45
N ALA A 240 0.18 19.43 5.74
CA ALA A 240 1.19 19.44 6.81
C ALA A 240 1.50 18.06 7.41
N VAL A 241 0.95 16.96 6.81
CA VAL A 241 1.13 15.60 7.33
C VAL A 241 2.08 14.81 6.43
N THR A 242 3.28 14.51 6.92
CA THR A 242 4.27 13.66 6.24
C THR A 242 5.09 12.87 7.24
N GLY A 243 5.60 11.71 6.84
CA GLY A 243 6.42 10.84 7.69
C GLY A 243 5.66 10.11 8.80
N GLN A 244 4.32 10.11 8.76
CA GLN A 244 3.50 9.56 9.82
C GLN A 244 3.04 8.12 9.52
N VAL A 245 2.84 7.36 10.61
CA VAL A 245 2.08 6.11 10.61
C VAL A 245 0.74 6.40 11.27
N ILE A 246 -0.34 6.29 10.50
CA ILE A 246 -1.69 6.63 10.96
C ILE A 246 -2.51 5.35 11.10
N TYR A 247 -3.02 5.10 12.30
CA TYR A 247 -3.82 3.91 12.59
C TYR A 247 -5.25 4.07 12.10
N SER A 248 -5.74 3.04 11.41
CA SER A 248 -7.14 2.88 10.99
C SER A 248 -7.59 1.44 11.27
N ASP A 249 -7.87 1.14 12.53
CA ASP A 249 -8.06 -0.21 13.07
C ASP A 249 -9.19 -0.30 14.09
N CYS A 250 -10.13 0.62 14.06
CA CYS A 250 -11.23 0.74 15.01
C CYS A 250 -10.78 0.92 16.48
N GLY A 251 -9.53 1.37 16.67
CA GLY A 251 -8.93 1.63 17.98
C GLY A 251 -8.26 0.40 18.61
N TYR A 252 -8.12 -0.71 17.90
CA TYR A 252 -7.53 -1.93 18.44
C TYR A 252 -6.09 -1.74 18.96
N SER A 253 -5.27 -0.94 18.27
CA SER A 253 -3.87 -0.70 18.62
C SER A 253 -3.65 -0.09 20.01
N ILE A 254 -4.62 0.64 20.56
CA ILE A 254 -4.52 1.27 21.89
C ILE A 254 -4.93 0.35 23.02
N MET A 255 -5.43 -0.85 22.71
CA MET A 255 -5.85 -1.84 23.71
C MET A 255 -4.66 -2.68 24.17
N GLY A 256 -4.69 -3.07 25.48
CA GLY A 256 -3.71 -3.94 26.11
C GLY A 256 -3.96 -5.43 25.89
#